data_224f0e2fb561debd597607330a8b0303
#
_entry.id   224f0e2fb561debd597607330a8b0303
#
_cell.length_a   1.000
_cell.length_b   1.000
_cell.length_c   1.000
_cell.angle_alpha   90.00
_cell.angle_beta   90.00
_cell.angle_gamma   90.00
#
_symmetry.space_group_name_H-M   'P 1'
#
loop_
_entity.id
_entity.type
_entity.pdbx_description
1 polymer ?
#
loop_
_entity_poly.entity_id
_entity_poly.type
_entity_poly.pdbx_seq_one_letter_code
_entity_poly.pdbx_strand_id
1 'polypeptide(L)'
;MSKADDIFISMCKDILENGVDTKGEKVRPVWEDGTKAYTIKKFGVINRYNLAEEFPALTLRKTAIKLCTDEMLWIWQKKSNNIKDLKSHVWDEWADENGSIGKAYGYQLGVKHKYKEGMFDQVDRVIYDLKNNPYSRRIITNIYVHEDLSEMNLYPCAYSMTFNVTGNKLNAILNQRSQDILAANNWNVCQYAILIHMLARECNLEVGELVHVIADAHIYDRHVPIIKELITREKFPAPKVTLNPDVKNFYDFTSDDVIIENYKCGEQIKDIPIAI
;
A
#
# COMPACT_ATOMS: atom_id res chain seq x y z
N MET A 1 11.75 8.92 17.97
CA MET A 1 12.17 8.62 16.60
C MET A 1 11.14 7.70 15.99
N SER A 2 10.86 7.81 14.69
CA SER A 2 9.87 6.97 14.02
C SER A 2 10.33 5.50 13.98
N LYS A 3 9.45 4.59 14.41
CA LYS A 3 9.67 3.14 14.31
C LYS A 3 9.57 2.66 12.85
N ALA A 4 8.77 3.36 12.02
CA ALA A 4 8.67 3.07 10.59
C ALA A 4 10.02 3.26 9.89
N ASP A 5 10.81 4.28 10.28
CA ASP A 5 12.18 4.46 9.78
C ASP A 5 13.08 3.30 10.19
N ASP A 6 12.99 2.83 11.44
CA ASP A 6 13.81 1.72 11.94
C ASP A 6 13.51 0.42 11.17
N ILE A 7 12.23 0.15 10.92
CA ILE A 7 11.77 -1.00 10.13
C ILE A 7 12.28 -0.90 8.70
N PHE A 8 12.15 0.26 8.06
CA PHE A 8 12.61 0.50 6.70
C PHE A 8 14.13 0.35 6.58
N ILE A 9 14.88 0.95 7.48
CA ILE A 9 16.36 0.87 7.50
C ILE A 9 16.80 -0.58 7.69
N SER A 10 16.19 -1.31 8.63
CA SER A 10 16.51 -2.72 8.89
C SER A 10 16.25 -3.59 7.66
N MET A 11 15.09 -3.41 7.02
CA MET A 11 14.71 -4.13 5.80
C MET A 11 15.67 -3.82 4.66
N CYS A 12 16.01 -2.55 4.42
CA CYS A 12 16.94 -2.16 3.36
C CYS A 12 18.33 -2.75 3.59
N LYS A 13 18.86 -2.71 4.82
CA LYS A 13 20.14 -3.33 5.16
C LYS A 13 20.14 -4.83 4.92
N ASP A 14 19.08 -5.49 5.36
CA ASP A 14 18.96 -6.95 5.19
C ASP A 14 18.88 -7.35 3.71
N ILE A 15 18.17 -6.58 2.87
CA ILE A 15 18.15 -6.82 1.41
C ILE A 15 19.54 -6.59 0.80
N LEU A 16 20.20 -5.49 1.15
CA LEU A 16 21.52 -5.14 0.60
C LEU A 16 22.62 -6.12 1.00
N GLU A 17 22.56 -6.68 2.21
CA GLU A 17 23.59 -7.56 2.79
C GLU A 17 23.34 -9.03 2.51
N ASN A 18 22.07 -9.45 2.52
CA ASN A 18 21.65 -10.85 2.49
C ASN A 18 20.71 -11.20 1.31
N GLY A 19 20.40 -10.22 0.46
CA GLY A 19 19.57 -10.43 -0.73
C GLY A 19 20.35 -11.10 -1.87
N VAL A 20 19.61 -11.60 -2.84
CA VAL A 20 20.15 -12.23 -4.06
C VAL A 20 20.14 -11.21 -5.20
N ASP A 21 21.28 -11.00 -5.83
CA ASP A 21 21.43 -10.17 -7.03
C ASP A 21 20.91 -10.96 -8.25
N THR A 22 20.02 -10.36 -9.01
CA THR A 22 19.43 -10.95 -10.23
C THR A 22 20.23 -10.63 -11.50
N LYS A 23 21.42 -10.03 -11.38
CA LYS A 23 22.27 -9.69 -12.52
C LYS A 23 22.61 -10.93 -13.35
N GLY A 24 22.26 -10.88 -14.64
CA GLY A 24 22.43 -12.00 -15.55
C GLY A 24 21.23 -12.94 -15.64
N GLU A 25 20.22 -12.80 -14.78
CA GLU A 25 18.96 -13.52 -14.92
C GLU A 25 18.10 -12.96 -16.06
N LYS A 26 17.17 -13.77 -16.55
CA LYS A 26 16.14 -13.32 -17.50
C LYS A 26 15.07 -12.53 -16.77
N VAL A 27 15.28 -11.22 -16.61
CA VAL A 27 14.31 -10.32 -15.97
C VAL A 27 13.41 -9.64 -17.03
N ARG A 28 12.15 -9.36 -16.66
CA ARG A 28 11.20 -8.65 -17.51
C ARG A 28 11.45 -7.13 -17.52
N PRO A 29 11.60 -6.46 -16.35
CA PRO A 29 11.63 -5.01 -16.30
C PRO A 29 12.82 -4.43 -17.05
N VAL A 30 12.60 -3.25 -17.63
CA VAL A 30 13.62 -2.46 -18.32
C VAL A 30 13.59 -1.01 -17.81
N TRP A 31 14.74 -0.35 -17.85
CA TRP A 31 14.84 1.09 -17.65
C TRP A 31 14.38 1.84 -18.92
N GLU A 32 14.16 3.15 -18.79
CA GLU A 32 13.76 4.03 -19.90
C GLU A 32 14.70 3.94 -21.12
N ASP A 33 16.01 3.71 -20.88
CA ASP A 33 17.00 3.52 -21.92
C ASP A 33 17.03 2.11 -22.55
N GLY A 34 16.08 1.26 -22.21
CA GLY A 34 15.93 -0.11 -22.70
C GLY A 34 16.87 -1.12 -22.05
N THR A 35 17.74 -0.72 -21.14
CA THR A 35 18.62 -1.66 -20.42
C THR A 35 17.83 -2.45 -19.38
N LYS A 36 18.28 -3.69 -19.07
CA LYS A 36 17.62 -4.55 -18.08
C LYS A 36 17.72 -3.96 -16.69
N ALA A 37 16.58 -3.90 -15.98
CA ALA A 37 16.49 -3.45 -14.60
C ALA A 37 16.65 -4.67 -13.67
N TYR A 38 17.88 -4.84 -13.17
CA TYR A 38 18.20 -5.89 -12.20
C TYR A 38 17.88 -5.44 -10.78
N THR A 39 17.76 -6.40 -9.87
CA THR A 39 17.43 -6.13 -8.48
C THR A 39 18.30 -6.92 -7.52
N ILE A 40 18.47 -6.39 -6.31
CA ILE A 40 18.82 -7.20 -5.15
C ILE A 40 17.52 -7.48 -4.43
N LYS A 41 17.15 -8.75 -4.23
CA LYS A 41 15.86 -9.13 -3.68
C LYS A 41 15.96 -10.12 -2.53
N LYS A 42 14.93 -10.09 -1.68
CA LYS A 42 14.75 -11.03 -0.59
C LYS A 42 13.34 -11.60 -0.57
N PHE A 43 13.23 -12.90 -0.40
CA PHE A 43 11.95 -13.60 -0.33
C PHE A 43 11.41 -13.60 1.11
N GLY A 44 10.11 -13.31 1.26
CA GLY A 44 9.38 -13.53 2.50
C GLY A 44 9.68 -12.51 3.61
N VAL A 45 9.71 -11.21 3.29
CA VAL A 45 9.87 -10.13 4.28
C VAL A 45 8.55 -9.83 4.96
N ILE A 46 8.58 -9.68 6.30
CA ILE A 46 7.41 -9.34 7.12
C ILE A 46 7.74 -8.14 7.98
N ASN A 47 6.99 -7.05 7.80
CA ASN A 47 7.07 -5.83 8.59
C ASN A 47 5.80 -5.66 9.42
N ARG A 48 5.93 -5.11 10.64
CA ARG A 48 4.81 -4.88 11.56
C ARG A 48 4.77 -3.42 12.00
N TYR A 49 3.60 -2.80 11.87
CA TYR A 49 3.37 -1.41 12.22
C TYR A 49 2.22 -1.32 13.23
N ASN A 50 2.52 -0.95 14.46
CA ASN A 50 1.49 -0.72 15.50
C ASN A 50 0.87 0.66 15.29
N LEU A 51 -0.29 0.70 14.65
CA LEU A 51 -0.97 1.95 14.30
C LEU A 51 -1.59 2.67 15.50
N ALA A 52 -1.73 1.96 16.64
CA ALA A 52 -2.16 2.58 17.90
C ALA A 52 -1.05 3.42 18.54
N GLU A 53 0.22 3.19 18.18
CA GLU A 53 1.36 3.91 18.74
C GLU A 53 1.80 5.07 17.84
N GLU A 54 1.93 4.84 16.55
CA GLU A 54 2.35 5.86 15.59
C GLU A 54 1.81 5.59 14.17
N PHE A 55 1.72 6.64 13.39
CA PHE A 55 1.44 6.52 11.96
C PHE A 55 2.73 6.19 11.19
N PRO A 56 2.75 5.17 10.31
CA PRO A 56 3.98 4.60 9.76
C PRO A 56 4.54 5.34 8.53
N ALA A 57 4.49 6.68 8.52
CA ALA A 57 5.16 7.47 7.48
C ALA A 57 6.66 7.56 7.74
N LEU A 58 7.46 7.40 6.68
CA LEU A 58 8.90 7.65 6.77
C LEU A 58 9.19 9.12 7.08
N THR A 59 10.22 9.35 7.88
CA THR A 59 10.78 10.68 8.12
C THR A 59 12.12 10.90 7.41
N LEU A 60 12.73 9.85 6.87
CA LEU A 60 13.97 9.93 6.08
C LEU A 60 13.78 10.73 4.78
N ARG A 61 12.57 10.71 4.22
CA ARG A 61 12.09 11.54 3.12
C ARG A 61 10.59 11.74 3.23
N LYS A 62 10.04 12.73 2.53
CA LYS A 62 8.60 12.99 2.55
C LYS A 62 7.80 11.91 1.83
N THR A 63 6.78 11.40 2.48
CA THR A 63 5.71 10.62 1.83
C THR A 63 4.50 11.53 1.59
N ALA A 64 3.97 11.55 0.37
CA ALA A 64 2.83 12.37 0.01
C ALA A 64 1.52 11.72 0.51
N ILE A 65 1.28 11.76 1.82
CA ILE A 65 0.19 11.04 2.52
C ILE A 65 -1.18 11.33 1.90
N LYS A 66 -1.47 12.59 1.52
CA LYS A 66 -2.74 12.92 0.89
C LYS A 66 -2.92 12.31 -0.50
N LEU A 67 -1.84 12.22 -1.29
CA LEU A 67 -1.91 11.59 -2.62
C LEU A 67 -2.02 10.08 -2.51
N CYS A 68 -1.30 9.43 -1.59
CA CYS A 68 -1.48 7.99 -1.38
C CYS A 68 -2.87 7.67 -0.79
N THR A 69 -3.46 8.59 -0.01
CA THR A 69 -4.86 8.47 0.43
C THR A 69 -5.83 8.55 -0.74
N ASP A 70 -5.65 9.52 -1.64
CA ASP A 70 -6.51 9.67 -2.82
C ASP A 70 -6.48 8.40 -3.70
N GLU A 71 -5.30 7.81 -3.90
CA GLU A 71 -5.17 6.53 -4.62
C GLU A 71 -5.85 5.38 -3.86
N MET A 72 -5.69 5.30 -2.54
CA MET A 72 -6.39 4.29 -1.75
C MET A 72 -7.91 4.44 -1.87
N LEU A 73 -8.44 5.66 -1.82
CA LEU A 73 -9.87 5.93 -2.02
C LEU A 73 -10.32 5.63 -3.45
N TRP A 74 -9.47 5.90 -4.44
CA TRP A 74 -9.74 5.51 -5.83
C TRP A 74 -9.91 3.99 -5.98
N ILE A 75 -9.05 3.20 -5.33
CA ILE A 75 -9.10 1.72 -5.36
C ILE A 75 -10.27 1.19 -4.52
N TRP A 76 -10.39 1.62 -3.26
CA TRP A 76 -11.27 0.97 -2.28
C TRP A 76 -12.66 1.60 -2.17
N GLN A 77 -12.77 2.92 -2.32
CA GLN A 77 -14.04 3.64 -2.16
C GLN A 77 -14.75 3.81 -3.51
N LYS A 78 -14.06 4.41 -4.49
CA LYS A 78 -14.61 4.60 -5.83
C LYS A 78 -14.67 3.29 -6.62
N LYS A 79 -13.81 2.31 -6.28
CA LYS A 79 -13.71 1.02 -6.98
C LYS A 79 -13.46 1.23 -8.47
N SER A 80 -12.70 2.28 -8.81
CA SER A 80 -12.42 2.68 -10.17
C SER A 80 -11.17 2.00 -10.72
N ASN A 81 -11.12 1.84 -12.02
CA ASN A 81 -9.97 1.44 -12.80
C ASN A 81 -9.59 2.50 -13.84
N ASN A 82 -10.14 3.72 -13.75
CA ASN A 82 -9.85 4.82 -14.66
C ASN A 82 -9.04 5.91 -13.96
N ILE A 83 -7.86 6.24 -14.51
CA ILE A 83 -6.95 7.24 -13.92
C ILE A 83 -7.50 8.67 -13.93
N LYS A 84 -8.55 8.95 -14.72
CA LYS A 84 -9.24 10.26 -14.70
C LYS A 84 -9.93 10.54 -13.36
N ASP A 85 -10.19 9.51 -12.56
CA ASP A 85 -10.75 9.62 -11.22
C ASP A 85 -9.69 9.81 -10.13
N LEU A 86 -8.40 9.81 -10.50
CA LEU A 86 -7.24 9.92 -9.62
C LEU A 86 -6.57 11.27 -9.78
N LYS A 87 -6.09 11.88 -8.68
CA LYS A 87 -5.39 13.17 -8.70
C LYS A 87 -3.91 13.08 -9.04
N SER A 88 -3.28 11.92 -8.79
CA SER A 88 -1.86 11.69 -9.05
C SER A 88 -1.62 11.04 -10.41
N HIS A 89 -0.39 11.15 -10.91
CA HIS A 89 0.05 10.59 -12.19
C HIS A 89 0.80 9.26 -12.05
N VAL A 90 0.70 8.61 -10.89
CA VAL A 90 1.47 7.39 -10.59
C VAL A 90 1.04 6.17 -11.39
N TRP A 91 -0.07 6.25 -12.10
CA TRP A 91 -0.64 5.17 -12.92
C TRP A 91 -0.62 5.43 -14.42
N ASP A 92 -0.12 6.58 -14.88
CA ASP A 92 -0.16 7.00 -16.30
C ASP A 92 0.49 5.97 -17.23
N GLU A 93 1.62 5.37 -16.83
CA GLU A 93 2.36 4.38 -17.61
C GLU A 93 1.61 3.04 -17.83
N TRP A 94 0.58 2.77 -17.02
CA TRP A 94 -0.21 1.54 -17.10
C TRP A 94 -1.62 1.76 -17.65
N ALA A 95 -1.99 3.01 -17.94
CA ALA A 95 -3.29 3.33 -18.49
C ALA A 95 -3.30 3.18 -20.02
N ASP A 96 -4.42 2.70 -20.56
CA ASP A 96 -4.68 2.71 -21.99
C ASP A 96 -5.09 4.12 -22.49
N GLU A 97 -5.36 4.25 -23.78
CA GLU A 97 -5.81 5.51 -24.42
C GLU A 97 -7.09 6.10 -23.83
N ASN A 98 -7.91 5.29 -23.17
CA ASN A 98 -9.15 5.70 -22.48
C ASN A 98 -8.92 6.07 -21.02
N GLY A 99 -7.70 5.85 -20.51
CA GLY A 99 -7.32 6.06 -19.12
C GLY A 99 -7.64 4.86 -18.22
N SER A 100 -7.91 3.68 -18.80
CA SER A 100 -8.22 2.47 -18.05
C SER A 100 -6.96 1.66 -17.75
N ILE A 101 -6.87 1.08 -16.54
CA ILE A 101 -5.86 0.07 -16.17
C ILE A 101 -6.39 -1.37 -16.32
N GLY A 102 -7.49 -1.53 -17.05
CA GLY A 102 -8.15 -2.82 -17.26
C GLY A 102 -8.91 -3.31 -16.03
N LYS A 103 -9.11 -4.61 -15.92
CA LYS A 103 -9.85 -5.24 -14.80
C LYS A 103 -9.03 -5.35 -13.51
N ALA A 104 -8.14 -4.40 -13.25
CA ALA A 104 -7.23 -4.43 -12.10
C ALA A 104 -7.77 -3.62 -10.91
N TYR A 105 -7.21 -3.88 -9.72
CA TYR A 105 -7.39 -3.14 -8.47
C TYR A 105 -8.85 -2.82 -8.11
N GLY A 106 -9.27 -1.55 -8.26
CA GLY A 106 -10.60 -1.08 -7.88
C GLY A 106 -11.71 -1.83 -8.60
N TYR A 107 -11.51 -2.19 -9.88
CA TYR A 107 -12.46 -3.01 -10.62
C TYR A 107 -12.79 -4.31 -9.88
N GLN A 108 -11.77 -5.06 -9.45
CA GLN A 108 -11.97 -6.34 -8.76
C GLN A 108 -12.64 -6.18 -7.38
N LEU A 109 -12.36 -5.09 -6.66
CA LEU A 109 -13.06 -4.80 -5.42
C LEU A 109 -14.54 -4.49 -5.62
N GLY A 110 -14.89 -3.90 -6.77
CA GLY A 110 -16.26 -3.50 -7.10
C GLY A 110 -17.14 -4.61 -7.67
N VAL A 111 -16.57 -5.75 -8.09
CA VAL A 111 -17.35 -6.89 -8.59
C VAL A 111 -18.30 -7.41 -7.51
N LYS A 112 -19.59 -7.51 -7.85
CA LYS A 112 -20.60 -8.01 -6.91
C LYS A 112 -20.60 -9.53 -6.86
N HIS A 113 -20.53 -10.08 -5.66
CA HIS A 113 -20.56 -11.51 -5.37
C HIS A 113 -21.82 -11.86 -4.56
N LYS A 114 -22.34 -13.08 -4.80
CA LYS A 114 -23.50 -13.60 -4.05
C LYS A 114 -23.02 -14.25 -2.73
N TYR A 115 -23.49 -13.69 -1.63
CA TYR A 115 -23.35 -14.25 -0.29
C TYR A 115 -24.70 -14.74 0.23
N LYS A 116 -24.71 -15.41 1.38
CA LYS A 116 -25.94 -15.87 2.03
C LYS A 116 -26.84 -14.70 2.41
N GLU A 117 -26.25 -13.58 2.81
CA GLU A 117 -26.92 -12.37 3.28
C GLU A 117 -27.32 -11.41 2.14
N GLY A 118 -26.87 -11.64 0.91
CA GLY A 118 -27.20 -10.79 -0.24
C GLY A 118 -26.06 -10.64 -1.25
N MET A 119 -26.18 -9.61 -2.08
CA MET A 119 -25.15 -9.24 -3.07
C MET A 119 -24.26 -8.14 -2.51
N PHE A 120 -22.96 -8.40 -2.41
CA PHE A 120 -21.96 -7.45 -1.94
C PHE A 120 -20.77 -7.43 -2.89
N ASP A 121 -20.15 -6.28 -3.05
CA ASP A 121 -18.75 -6.26 -3.47
C ASP A 121 -17.82 -6.53 -2.28
N GLN A 122 -16.52 -6.64 -2.56
CA GLN A 122 -15.59 -7.05 -1.51
C GLN A 122 -15.45 -6.02 -0.38
N VAL A 123 -15.54 -4.71 -0.68
CA VAL A 123 -15.43 -3.64 0.32
C VAL A 123 -16.68 -3.59 1.21
N ASP A 124 -17.86 -3.61 0.58
CA ASP A 124 -19.13 -3.65 1.31
C ASP A 124 -19.21 -4.91 2.19
N ARG A 125 -18.69 -6.04 1.69
CA ARG A 125 -18.64 -7.28 2.47
C ARG A 125 -17.72 -7.16 3.69
N VAL A 126 -16.55 -6.57 3.55
CA VAL A 126 -15.64 -6.31 4.69
C VAL A 126 -16.33 -5.44 5.74
N ILE A 127 -16.94 -4.33 5.34
CA ILE A 127 -17.65 -3.43 6.26
C ILE A 127 -18.82 -4.16 6.94
N TYR A 128 -19.60 -4.93 6.19
CA TYR A 128 -20.70 -5.73 6.73
C TYR A 128 -20.22 -6.73 7.79
N ASP A 129 -19.14 -7.48 7.48
CA ASP A 129 -18.61 -8.49 8.41
C ASP A 129 -17.98 -7.85 9.65
N LEU A 130 -17.25 -6.74 9.51
CA LEU A 130 -16.69 -6.02 10.66
C LEU A 130 -17.77 -5.47 11.60
N LYS A 131 -18.95 -5.07 11.08
CA LYS A 131 -20.07 -4.59 11.89
C LYS A 131 -20.89 -5.71 12.52
N ASN A 132 -21.10 -6.82 11.80
CA ASN A 132 -22.07 -7.85 12.20
C ASN A 132 -21.41 -9.11 12.77
N ASN A 133 -20.14 -9.38 12.38
CA ASN A 133 -19.40 -10.56 12.81
C ASN A 133 -17.89 -10.26 12.94
N PRO A 134 -17.49 -9.27 13.78
CA PRO A 134 -16.12 -8.74 13.82
C PRO A 134 -15.05 -9.80 14.14
N TYR A 135 -15.41 -10.85 14.89
CA TYR A 135 -14.48 -11.93 15.27
C TYR A 135 -14.38 -13.05 14.23
N SER A 136 -14.97 -12.87 13.05
CA SER A 136 -14.84 -13.81 11.94
C SER A 136 -13.38 -13.89 11.46
N ARG A 137 -12.92 -15.11 11.19
CA ARG A 137 -11.61 -15.38 10.57
C ARG A 137 -11.68 -15.42 9.04
N ARG A 138 -12.77 -14.89 8.45
CA ARG A 138 -13.08 -14.97 7.02
C ARG A 138 -13.24 -13.60 6.37
N ILE A 139 -12.78 -12.55 7.03
CA ILE A 139 -12.84 -11.18 6.53
C ILE A 139 -11.60 -10.96 5.67
N ILE A 140 -11.76 -11.11 4.36
CA ILE A 140 -10.64 -11.08 3.41
C ILE A 140 -11.09 -10.47 2.08
N THR A 141 -10.16 -9.75 1.44
CA THR A 141 -10.29 -9.36 0.03
C THR A 141 -9.21 -10.02 -0.80
N ASN A 142 -9.50 -10.31 -2.07
CA ASN A 142 -8.53 -10.81 -3.03
C ASN A 142 -8.85 -10.22 -4.42
N ILE A 143 -7.86 -9.54 -4.98
CA ILE A 143 -8.00 -8.89 -6.29
C ILE A 143 -7.11 -9.53 -7.37
N TYR A 144 -6.41 -10.62 -7.04
CA TYR A 144 -5.66 -11.41 -8.01
C TYR A 144 -6.56 -12.51 -8.59
N VAL A 145 -7.36 -12.15 -9.59
CA VAL A 145 -8.36 -13.02 -10.21
C VAL A 145 -7.81 -13.58 -11.51
N HIS A 146 -7.53 -14.89 -11.52
CA HIS A 146 -6.84 -15.55 -12.63
C HIS A 146 -7.57 -15.44 -13.98
N GLU A 147 -8.91 -15.45 -13.97
CA GLU A 147 -9.72 -15.33 -15.19
C GLU A 147 -9.54 -13.97 -15.89
N ASP A 148 -9.26 -12.91 -15.12
CA ASP A 148 -9.17 -11.54 -15.62
C ASP A 148 -7.72 -11.05 -15.82
N LEU A 149 -6.69 -11.86 -15.51
CA LEU A 149 -5.29 -11.41 -15.58
C LEU A 149 -4.89 -10.87 -16.97
N SER A 150 -5.39 -11.48 -18.03
CA SER A 150 -5.10 -11.04 -19.40
C SER A 150 -5.72 -9.69 -19.76
N GLU A 151 -6.69 -9.23 -18.98
CA GLU A 151 -7.37 -7.94 -19.13
C GLU A 151 -6.88 -6.90 -18.10
N MET A 152 -5.80 -7.18 -17.38
CA MET A 152 -5.13 -6.28 -16.44
C MET A 152 -3.87 -5.70 -17.06
N ASN A 153 -3.76 -4.38 -17.15
CA ASN A 153 -2.54 -3.74 -17.66
C ASN A 153 -1.37 -3.87 -16.66
N LEU A 154 -1.67 -3.99 -15.37
CA LEU A 154 -0.72 -4.34 -14.31
C LEU A 154 -1.35 -5.35 -13.34
N TYR A 155 -0.70 -6.50 -13.19
CA TYR A 155 -1.13 -7.49 -12.19
C TYR A 155 -0.96 -6.94 -10.78
N PRO A 156 -1.98 -7.06 -9.88
CA PRO A 156 -1.94 -6.48 -8.55
C PRO A 156 -0.70 -6.92 -7.75
N CYS A 157 0.08 -5.95 -7.28
CA CYS A 157 1.20 -6.20 -6.36
C CYS A 157 0.66 -6.42 -4.95
N ALA A 158 -0.13 -5.47 -4.44
CA ALA A 158 -0.92 -5.59 -3.21
C ALA A 158 -2.22 -6.32 -3.54
N TYR A 159 -2.24 -7.63 -3.39
CA TYR A 159 -3.29 -8.45 -3.98
C TYR A 159 -4.37 -8.95 -3.00
N SER A 160 -4.09 -8.90 -1.69
CA SER A 160 -5.02 -9.41 -0.68
C SER A 160 -4.86 -8.69 0.64
N MET A 161 -5.99 -8.43 1.30
CA MET A 161 -6.07 -7.97 2.68
C MET A 161 -6.83 -8.97 3.52
N THR A 162 -6.29 -9.33 4.68
CA THR A 162 -6.99 -10.12 5.70
C THR A 162 -7.21 -9.24 6.92
N PHE A 163 -8.44 -9.14 7.38
CA PHE A 163 -8.80 -8.35 8.56
C PHE A 163 -9.11 -9.26 9.75
N ASN A 164 -8.75 -8.79 10.95
CA ASN A 164 -9.00 -9.49 12.20
C ASN A 164 -9.25 -8.50 13.33
N VAL A 165 -10.24 -8.77 14.16
CA VAL A 165 -10.51 -7.99 15.36
C VAL A 165 -10.06 -8.79 16.58
N THR A 166 -9.13 -8.20 17.37
CA THR A 166 -8.66 -8.76 18.64
C THR A 166 -9.00 -7.77 19.77
N GLY A 167 -9.80 -8.20 20.73
CA GLY A 167 -10.42 -7.27 21.68
C GLY A 167 -11.34 -6.31 20.92
N ASN A 168 -11.01 -5.03 20.91
CA ASN A 168 -11.70 -3.99 20.12
C ASN A 168 -10.81 -3.39 19.01
N LYS A 169 -9.66 -4.01 18.73
CA LYS A 169 -8.68 -3.49 17.77
C LYS A 169 -8.78 -4.17 16.42
N LEU A 170 -8.90 -3.37 15.36
CA LEU A 170 -8.85 -3.83 13.97
C LEU A 170 -7.40 -3.97 13.52
N ASN A 171 -6.99 -5.20 13.28
CA ASN A 171 -5.70 -5.55 12.68
C ASN A 171 -5.89 -5.94 11.22
N ALA A 172 -4.86 -5.77 10.41
CA ALA A 172 -4.88 -6.28 9.04
C ALA A 172 -3.53 -6.82 8.58
N ILE A 173 -3.57 -7.81 7.70
CA ILE A 173 -2.42 -8.30 6.95
C ILE A 173 -2.57 -7.83 5.50
N LEU A 174 -1.59 -7.08 5.01
CA LEU A 174 -1.43 -6.77 3.60
C LEU A 174 -0.49 -7.79 2.97
N ASN A 175 -0.97 -8.53 1.97
CA ASN A 175 -0.15 -9.45 1.20
C ASN A 175 0.25 -8.80 -0.12
N GLN A 176 1.56 -8.70 -0.34
CA GLN A 176 2.15 -8.24 -1.60
C GLN A 176 3.02 -9.33 -2.23
N ARG A 177 2.80 -9.59 -3.54
CA ARG A 177 3.66 -10.52 -4.29
C ARG A 177 5.00 -9.91 -4.69
N SER A 178 5.08 -8.58 -4.76
CA SER A 178 6.23 -7.83 -5.27
C SER A 178 6.20 -6.42 -4.72
N GLN A 179 7.35 -5.90 -4.28
CA GLN A 179 7.49 -4.57 -3.68
C GLN A 179 8.81 -3.90 -4.07
N ASP A 180 8.73 -2.83 -4.87
CA ASP A 180 9.82 -1.87 -5.01
C ASP A 180 9.98 -1.08 -3.70
N ILE A 181 11.12 -1.30 -3.03
CA ILE A 181 11.36 -0.74 -1.70
C ILE A 181 11.55 0.77 -1.75
N LEU A 182 12.20 1.31 -2.78
CA LEU A 182 12.40 2.75 -2.87
C LEU A 182 11.13 3.47 -3.33
N ALA A 183 10.55 3.07 -4.44
CA ALA A 183 9.47 3.84 -5.06
C ALA A 183 8.13 3.66 -4.35
N ALA A 184 7.76 2.42 -3.96
CA ALA A 184 6.40 2.10 -3.57
C ALA A 184 6.21 1.69 -2.10
N ASN A 185 7.25 1.25 -1.36
CA ASN A 185 7.04 0.64 -0.05
C ASN A 185 6.27 1.53 0.93
N ASN A 186 6.78 2.72 1.24
CA ASN A 186 6.11 3.56 2.26
C ASN A 186 4.82 4.17 1.74
N TRP A 187 4.67 4.34 0.43
CA TRP A 187 3.41 4.73 -0.19
C TRP A 187 2.30 3.72 0.14
N ASN A 188 2.54 2.43 -0.12
CA ASN A 188 1.57 1.37 0.19
C ASN A 188 1.34 1.23 1.71
N VAL A 189 2.39 1.29 2.54
CA VAL A 189 2.24 1.23 4.00
C VAL A 189 1.32 2.33 4.51
N CYS A 190 1.49 3.58 4.04
CA CYS A 190 0.61 4.70 4.42
C CYS A 190 -0.82 4.51 3.91
N GLN A 191 -1.01 4.04 2.66
CA GLN A 191 -2.34 3.75 2.11
C GLN A 191 -3.13 2.80 2.98
N TYR A 192 -2.53 1.66 3.30
CA TYR A 192 -3.24 0.61 4.06
C TYR A 192 -3.35 0.94 5.54
N ALA A 193 -2.43 1.73 6.11
CA ALA A 193 -2.60 2.29 7.46
C ALA A 193 -3.84 3.20 7.52
N ILE A 194 -4.01 4.12 6.56
CA ILE A 194 -5.19 4.99 6.48
C ILE A 194 -6.48 4.18 6.26
N LEU A 195 -6.45 3.18 5.39
CA LEU A 195 -7.59 2.28 5.18
C LEU A 195 -8.06 1.65 6.51
N ILE A 196 -7.11 1.16 7.32
CA ILE A 196 -7.43 0.57 8.63
C ILE A 196 -8.03 1.63 9.57
N HIS A 197 -7.50 2.86 9.58
CA HIS A 197 -8.07 3.95 10.37
C HIS A 197 -9.51 4.28 9.96
N MET A 198 -9.80 4.35 8.66
CA MET A 198 -11.13 4.65 8.14
C MET A 198 -12.13 3.51 8.40
N LEU A 199 -11.73 2.26 8.17
CA LEU A 199 -12.58 1.09 8.47
C LEU A 199 -12.83 0.91 9.97
N ALA A 200 -11.83 1.17 10.81
CA ALA A 200 -12.01 1.15 12.26
C ALA A 200 -13.02 2.21 12.71
N ARG A 201 -12.96 3.43 12.14
CA ARG A 201 -13.92 4.50 12.40
C ARG A 201 -15.33 4.10 11.97
N GLU A 202 -15.50 3.60 10.76
CA GLU A 202 -16.78 3.13 10.21
C GLU A 202 -17.43 2.04 11.08
N CYS A 203 -16.61 1.15 11.63
CA CYS A 203 -17.06 -0.03 12.37
C CYS A 203 -17.03 0.17 13.90
N ASN A 204 -16.74 1.39 14.40
CA ASN A 204 -16.61 1.70 15.83
C ASN A 204 -15.57 0.81 16.54
N LEU A 205 -14.46 0.55 15.88
CA LEU A 205 -13.30 -0.19 16.39
C LEU A 205 -12.12 0.75 16.67
N GLU A 206 -11.19 0.30 17.49
CA GLU A 206 -9.88 0.93 17.64
C GLU A 206 -8.93 0.45 16.54
N VAL A 207 -7.94 1.26 16.18
CA VAL A 207 -6.88 0.82 15.26
C VAL A 207 -5.93 -0.13 15.99
N GLY A 208 -5.50 -1.17 15.28
CA GLY A 208 -4.56 -2.16 15.80
C GLY A 208 -3.25 -2.15 15.02
N GLU A 209 -2.91 -3.26 14.40
CA GLU A 209 -1.64 -3.47 13.72
C GLU A 209 -1.85 -3.66 12.20
N LEU A 210 -0.95 -3.08 11.40
CA LEU A 210 -0.74 -3.45 10.01
C LEU A 210 0.46 -4.39 9.91
N VAL A 211 0.23 -5.62 9.45
CA VAL A 211 1.29 -6.57 9.10
C VAL A 211 1.46 -6.57 7.57
N HIS A 212 2.63 -6.20 7.10
CA HIS A 212 2.95 -6.14 5.67
C HIS A 212 3.81 -7.35 5.30
N VAL A 213 3.24 -8.27 4.54
CA VAL A 213 3.88 -9.50 4.07
C VAL A 213 4.25 -9.32 2.61
N ILE A 214 5.55 -9.43 2.30
CA ILE A 214 6.10 -9.19 0.97
C ILE A 214 6.79 -10.47 0.50
N ALA A 215 6.31 -11.08 -0.59
CA ALA A 215 6.94 -12.26 -1.14
C ALA A 215 8.28 -11.92 -1.83
N ASP A 216 8.32 -10.90 -2.68
CA ASP A 216 9.53 -10.42 -3.35
C ASP A 216 9.77 -8.96 -2.96
N ALA A 217 10.64 -8.73 -1.97
CA ALA A 217 11.07 -7.40 -1.54
C ALA A 217 12.38 -7.06 -2.25
N HIS A 218 12.39 -6.02 -3.11
CA HIS A 218 13.54 -5.75 -3.96
C HIS A 218 13.95 -4.28 -4.04
N ILE A 219 15.24 -4.08 -4.24
CA ILE A 219 15.88 -2.80 -4.54
C ILE A 219 16.47 -2.91 -5.93
N TYR A 220 15.99 -2.09 -6.87
CA TYR A 220 16.57 -2.03 -8.23
C TYR A 220 18.01 -1.55 -8.21
N ASP A 221 18.81 -1.99 -9.17
CA ASP A 221 20.25 -1.68 -9.29
C ASP A 221 20.51 -0.17 -9.28
N ARG A 222 19.71 0.65 -10.01
CA ARG A 222 19.82 2.12 -10.00
C ARG A 222 19.31 2.75 -8.69
N HIS A 223 18.55 2.03 -7.89
CA HIS A 223 18.08 2.49 -6.58
C HIS A 223 19.09 2.24 -5.46
N VAL A 224 20.04 1.32 -5.64
CA VAL A 224 21.03 0.95 -4.61
C VAL A 224 21.81 2.15 -4.05
N PRO A 225 22.37 3.06 -4.85
CA PRO A 225 23.06 4.24 -4.33
C PRO A 225 22.13 5.16 -3.53
N ILE A 226 20.88 5.32 -3.99
CA ILE A 226 19.87 6.17 -3.36
C ILE A 226 19.46 5.59 -2.00
N ILE A 227 19.21 4.27 -1.93
CA ILE A 227 18.86 3.58 -0.68
C ILE A 227 20.04 3.66 0.32
N LYS A 228 21.29 3.46 -0.13
CA LYS A 228 22.48 3.56 0.74
C LYS A 228 22.60 4.94 1.38
N GLU A 229 22.30 5.99 0.66
CA GLU A 229 22.27 7.36 1.18
C GLU A 229 21.06 7.56 2.11
N LEU A 230 19.86 7.19 1.66
CA LEU A 230 18.60 7.40 2.38
C LEU A 230 18.62 6.78 3.78
N ILE A 231 19.15 5.57 3.93
CA ILE A 231 19.19 4.87 5.24
C ILE A 231 20.20 5.46 6.23
N THR A 232 21.00 6.44 5.82
CA THR A 232 21.94 7.16 6.72
C THR A 232 21.39 8.50 7.19
N ARG A 233 20.23 8.94 6.66
CA ARG A 233 19.65 10.24 7.01
C ARG A 233 19.18 10.32 8.46
N GLU A 234 19.09 11.55 8.95
CA GLU A 234 18.49 11.84 10.26
C GLU A 234 17.03 11.39 10.33
N LYS A 235 16.67 10.75 11.42
CA LYS A 235 15.30 10.37 11.75
C LYS A 235 14.63 11.43 12.61
N PHE A 236 13.33 11.66 12.34
CA PHE A 236 12.50 12.54 13.15
C PHE A 236 11.39 11.75 13.86
N PRO A 237 10.65 12.35 14.81
CA PRO A 237 9.44 11.74 15.34
C PRO A 237 8.41 11.48 14.23
N ALA A 238 7.67 10.38 14.35
CA ALA A 238 6.57 10.09 13.43
C ALA A 238 5.53 11.23 13.42
N PRO A 239 4.90 11.53 12.27
CA PRO A 239 3.81 12.51 12.23
C PRO A 239 2.61 11.98 13.02
N LYS A 240 1.83 12.89 13.56
CA LYS A 240 0.49 12.57 14.04
C LYS A 240 -0.47 12.62 12.88
N VAL A 241 -1.15 11.53 12.62
CA VAL A 241 -2.19 11.42 11.57
C VAL A 241 -3.51 11.05 12.23
N THR A 242 -4.53 11.87 12.00
CA THR A 242 -5.89 11.66 12.50
C THR A 242 -6.89 11.86 11.37
N LEU A 243 -8.09 11.35 11.56
CA LEU A 243 -9.20 11.56 10.63
C LEU A 243 -10.11 12.68 11.13
N ASN A 244 -10.72 13.41 10.21
CA ASN A 244 -11.75 14.38 10.52
C ASN A 244 -12.84 13.73 11.40
N PRO A 245 -13.09 14.24 12.62
CA PRO A 245 -14.02 13.62 13.56
C PRO A 245 -15.48 13.63 13.10
N ASP A 246 -15.84 14.53 12.18
CA ASP A 246 -17.21 14.67 11.68
C ASP A 246 -17.57 13.63 10.62
N VAL A 247 -16.56 13.02 9.97
CA VAL A 247 -16.76 11.98 8.97
C VAL A 247 -16.69 10.60 9.62
N LYS A 248 -17.75 9.81 9.46
CA LYS A 248 -17.89 8.48 10.07
C LYS A 248 -18.06 7.37 9.05
N ASN A 249 -18.71 7.64 7.93
CA ASN A 249 -18.97 6.66 6.88
C ASN A 249 -17.74 6.58 5.97
N PHE A 250 -17.31 5.37 5.64
CA PHE A 250 -16.16 5.12 4.78
C PHE A 250 -16.29 5.80 3.41
N TYR A 251 -17.50 5.84 2.86
CA TYR A 251 -17.75 6.40 1.53
C TYR A 251 -17.83 7.94 1.50
N ASP A 252 -17.84 8.60 2.67
CA ASP A 252 -17.84 10.06 2.76
C ASP A 252 -16.44 10.66 2.93
N PHE A 253 -15.43 9.83 3.23
CA PHE A 253 -14.06 10.31 3.37
C PHE A 253 -13.46 10.81 2.06
N THR A 254 -12.68 11.88 2.17
CA THR A 254 -11.81 12.42 1.14
C THR A 254 -10.35 12.46 1.63
N SER A 255 -9.40 12.72 0.74
CA SER A 255 -8.00 12.90 1.16
C SER A 255 -7.79 14.14 2.05
N ASP A 256 -8.73 15.09 2.06
CA ASP A 256 -8.66 16.28 2.92
C ASP A 256 -9.09 15.98 4.36
N ASP A 257 -9.83 14.92 4.59
CA ASP A 257 -10.21 14.45 5.93
C ASP A 257 -9.07 13.76 6.69
N VAL A 258 -7.92 13.55 6.04
CA VAL A 258 -6.69 13.08 6.68
C VAL A 258 -5.91 14.28 7.19
N ILE A 259 -5.90 14.48 8.51
CA ILE A 259 -5.24 15.58 9.20
C ILE A 259 -3.83 15.13 9.59
N ILE A 260 -2.83 15.86 9.09
CA ILE A 260 -1.41 15.54 9.30
C ILE A 260 -0.78 16.68 10.09
N GLU A 261 -0.24 16.35 11.27
CA GLU A 261 0.40 17.31 12.16
C GLU A 261 1.86 16.89 12.45
N ASN A 262 2.72 17.89 12.63
CA ASN A 262 4.12 17.71 13.03
C ASN A 262 4.95 16.79 12.12
N TYR A 263 4.67 16.77 10.81
CA TYR A 263 5.42 15.98 9.85
C TYR A 263 6.75 16.67 9.46
N LYS A 264 7.79 16.44 10.24
CA LYS A 264 9.17 16.80 9.91
C LYS A 264 9.84 15.60 9.22
N CYS A 265 10.52 15.84 8.10
CA CYS A 265 11.19 14.80 7.34
C CYS A 265 12.39 15.37 6.56
N GLY A 266 13.28 14.48 6.13
CA GLY A 266 14.39 14.80 5.24
C GLY A 266 13.91 15.27 3.86
N GLU A 267 14.84 15.74 3.06
CA GLU A 267 14.57 16.23 1.72
C GLU A 267 13.98 15.13 0.82
N GLN A 268 13.04 15.55 -0.05
CA GLN A 268 12.47 14.64 -1.03
C GLN A 268 13.52 14.25 -2.09
N ILE A 269 13.52 12.97 -2.42
CA ILE A 269 14.30 12.47 -3.55
C ILE A 269 13.50 12.72 -4.82
N LYS A 270 14.11 13.46 -5.75
CA LYS A 270 13.52 13.75 -7.07
C LYS A 270 14.06 12.77 -8.10
N ASP A 271 13.35 12.65 -9.21
CA ASP A 271 13.79 11.91 -10.40
C ASP A 271 14.22 10.45 -10.09
N ILE A 272 13.45 9.77 -9.22
CA ILE A 272 13.66 8.34 -8.98
C ILE A 272 13.40 7.60 -10.30
N PRO A 273 14.39 6.88 -10.87
CA PRO A 273 14.18 6.14 -12.09
C PRO A 273 13.13 5.02 -11.86
N ILE A 274 12.25 4.82 -12.84
CA ILE A 274 11.22 3.78 -12.78
C ILE A 274 11.54 2.70 -13.81
N ALA A 275 11.44 1.44 -13.41
CA ALA A 275 11.56 0.29 -14.28
C ALA A 275 10.16 -0.24 -14.65
N ILE A 276 9.94 -0.54 -15.94
CA ILE A 276 8.65 -0.99 -16.51
C ILE A 276 8.76 -2.41 -17.05
#